data_ce595d0900c330c8d25fd6d6f8614d17
#
_entry.id   ce595d0900c330c8d25fd6d6f8614d17
#
_cell.length_a   1.000
_cell.length_b   1.000
_cell.length_c   1.000
_cell.angle_alpha   90.00
_cell.angle_beta   90.00
_cell.angle_gamma   90.00
#
_symmetry.space_group_name_H-M   'P 1'
#
loop_
_entity.id
_entity.type
_entity.pdbx_description
1 polymer ?
#
loop_
_entity_poly.entity_id
_entity_poly.type
_entity_poly.pdbx_seq_one_letter_code
_entity_poly.pdbx_strand_id
1 'polypeptide(L)'
;MANLTIMTGDQAGASFEIAGRPLSIGRDPSRDIQIMDMKVSRKHAVIRFSEPNHVVAPMKSMNALLVNGDEIEIETPLNEGDEIMLGDTVLRFSLQSSPNYTNALNHAKISSRKARDANTMM
;
A
#
# COMPACT_ATOMS: atom_id res chain seq x y z
N MET A 1 13.04 5.73 -0.21
CA MET A 1 11.87 6.21 -0.95
C MET A 1 10.63 5.48 -0.44
N ALA A 2 9.54 6.19 -0.28
CA ALA A 2 8.32 5.59 0.25
C ALA A 2 7.73 4.58 -0.74
N ASN A 3 7.08 3.55 -0.20
CA ASN A 3 6.46 2.53 -1.03
C ASN A 3 5.23 1.95 -0.34
N LEU A 4 4.40 1.32 -1.15
CA LEU A 4 3.25 0.53 -0.70
C LEU A 4 3.44 -0.89 -1.17
N THR A 5 3.22 -1.84 -0.28
CA THR A 5 3.31 -3.26 -0.61
C THR A 5 1.99 -3.93 -0.32
N ILE A 6 1.48 -4.68 -1.30
CA ILE A 6 0.25 -5.46 -1.11
C ILE A 6 0.59 -6.65 -0.24
N MET A 7 -0.12 -6.81 0.87
CA MET A 7 0.20 -7.82 1.87
C MET A 7 -0.68 -9.05 1.78
N THR A 8 -1.86 -8.95 1.19
CA THR A 8 -2.82 -10.06 1.18
C THR A 8 -3.38 -10.29 -0.22
N GLY A 9 -3.94 -11.48 -0.45
CA GLY A 9 -4.61 -11.81 -1.69
C GLY A 9 -3.64 -12.29 -2.77
N ASP A 10 -4.15 -12.43 -3.98
CA ASP A 10 -3.38 -12.96 -5.10
C ASP A 10 -2.25 -12.03 -5.54
N GLN A 11 -2.35 -10.77 -5.20
CA GLN A 11 -1.33 -9.78 -5.57
C GLN A 11 -0.30 -9.55 -4.45
N ALA A 12 -0.36 -10.34 -3.38
CA ALA A 12 0.55 -10.17 -2.24
C ALA A 12 2.01 -10.21 -2.69
N GLY A 13 2.79 -9.26 -2.19
CA GLY A 13 4.19 -9.12 -2.55
C GLY A 13 4.46 -8.03 -3.57
N ALA A 14 3.45 -7.57 -4.29
CA ALA A 14 3.63 -6.47 -5.23
C ALA A 14 3.89 -5.18 -4.48
N SER A 15 4.91 -4.44 -4.90
CA SER A 15 5.34 -3.22 -4.24
C SER A 15 5.37 -2.07 -5.23
N PHE A 16 4.94 -0.90 -4.78
CA PHE A 16 4.84 0.28 -5.62
C PHE A 16 5.55 1.44 -4.96
N GLU A 17 6.50 2.02 -5.67
CA GLU A 17 7.25 3.16 -5.17
C GLU A 17 6.43 4.43 -5.31
N ILE A 18 6.40 5.24 -4.25
CA ILE A 18 5.69 6.50 -4.26
C ILE A 18 6.70 7.60 -4.59
N ALA A 19 6.78 7.92 -5.87
CA ALA A 19 7.66 8.99 -6.33
C ALA A 19 6.93 10.34 -6.15
N GLY A 20 7.42 11.38 -6.77
CA GLY A 20 6.93 12.74 -6.51
C GLY A 20 5.53 13.08 -7.00
N ARG A 21 4.72 12.11 -7.41
CA ARG A 21 3.36 12.40 -7.89
C ARG A 21 2.33 11.56 -7.13
N PRO A 22 1.06 12.03 -7.09
CA PRO A 22 0.01 11.24 -6.47
C PRO A 22 -0.20 9.92 -7.19
N LEU A 23 -0.52 8.88 -6.42
CA LEU A 23 -0.86 7.56 -6.98
C LEU A 23 -2.30 7.24 -6.64
N SER A 24 -3.06 6.87 -7.66
CA SER A 24 -4.45 6.47 -7.49
C SER A 24 -4.54 4.97 -7.26
N ILE A 25 -5.47 4.57 -6.39
CA ILE A 25 -5.64 3.18 -5.97
C ILE A 25 -7.09 2.79 -6.18
N GLY A 26 -7.32 1.65 -6.79
CA GLY A 26 -8.67 1.15 -6.99
C GLY A 26 -8.72 -0.06 -7.89
N ARG A 27 -9.93 -0.49 -8.20
CA ARG A 27 -10.15 -1.68 -9.00
C ARG A 27 -10.07 -1.41 -10.51
N ASP A 28 -10.26 -0.16 -10.90
CA ASP A 28 -10.25 0.22 -12.32
C ASP A 28 -8.83 0.04 -12.90
N PRO A 29 -8.70 -0.58 -14.08
CA PRO A 29 -7.38 -0.77 -14.71
C PRO A 29 -6.61 0.53 -14.96
N SER A 30 -7.31 1.67 -15.00
CA SER A 30 -6.65 2.96 -15.21
C SER A 30 -5.99 3.52 -13.94
N ARG A 31 -6.17 2.86 -12.79
CA ARG A 31 -5.54 3.30 -11.55
C ARG A 31 -4.04 2.99 -11.58
N ASP A 32 -3.24 3.82 -10.88
CA ASP A 32 -1.81 3.57 -10.77
C ASP A 32 -1.53 2.26 -10.04
N ILE A 33 -2.32 1.98 -9.01
CA ILE A 33 -2.26 0.72 -8.28
C ILE A 33 -3.61 0.06 -8.43
N GLN A 34 -3.67 -0.98 -9.27
CA GLN A 34 -4.91 -1.71 -9.49
C GLN A 34 -5.03 -2.85 -8.49
N ILE A 35 -6.13 -2.86 -7.74
CA ILE A 35 -6.40 -3.90 -6.75
C ILE A 35 -7.54 -4.77 -7.29
N MET A 36 -7.24 -6.06 -7.50
CA MET A 36 -8.19 -7.02 -8.08
C MET A 36 -9.05 -7.66 -6.98
N ASP A 37 -9.77 -6.82 -6.28
CA ASP A 37 -10.65 -7.23 -5.18
C ASP A 37 -12.02 -6.63 -5.45
N MET A 38 -13.04 -7.47 -5.51
CA MET A 38 -14.39 -7.03 -5.86
C MET A 38 -14.97 -6.06 -4.84
N LYS A 39 -14.45 -6.05 -3.62
CA LYS A 39 -14.89 -5.12 -2.58
C LYS A 39 -14.17 -3.79 -2.64
N VAL A 40 -13.24 -3.64 -3.55
CA VAL A 40 -12.53 -2.38 -3.76
C VAL A 40 -13.27 -1.59 -4.84
N SER A 41 -13.53 -0.32 -4.55
CA SER A 41 -14.18 0.56 -5.51
C SER A 41 -13.26 0.87 -6.68
N ARG A 42 -13.83 1.22 -7.83
CA ARG A 42 -13.03 1.56 -9.01
C ARG A 42 -12.03 2.67 -8.69
N LYS A 43 -12.48 3.68 -7.97
CA LYS A 43 -11.64 4.78 -7.48
C LYS A 43 -11.80 4.78 -5.97
N HIS A 44 -10.85 4.20 -5.26
CA HIS A 44 -11.00 3.99 -3.82
C HIS A 44 -10.19 4.97 -2.98
N ALA A 45 -8.95 5.24 -3.39
CA ALA A 45 -8.07 6.10 -2.59
C ALA A 45 -7.00 6.74 -3.46
N VAL A 46 -6.38 7.78 -2.93
CA VAL A 46 -5.19 8.40 -3.52
C VAL A 46 -4.17 8.56 -2.42
N ILE A 47 -2.91 8.23 -2.71
CA ILE A 47 -1.82 8.50 -1.80
C ILE A 47 -0.91 9.55 -2.44
N ARG A 48 -0.48 10.54 -1.66
CA ARG A 48 0.38 11.59 -2.17
C ARG A 48 1.26 12.14 -1.06
N PHE A 49 2.30 12.86 -1.45
CA PHE A 49 3.15 13.55 -0.49
C PHE A 49 2.58 14.95 -0.23
N SER A 50 2.36 15.23 1.04
CA SER A 50 1.95 16.56 1.50
C SER A 50 2.86 16.90 2.66
N GLU A 51 3.91 17.64 2.36
CA GLU A 51 4.99 17.90 3.31
C GLU A 51 4.46 18.26 4.70
N PRO A 52 4.97 17.65 5.75
CA PRO A 52 6.13 16.75 5.77
C PRO A 52 5.77 15.27 5.66
N ASN A 53 4.52 14.93 5.38
CA ASN A 53 4.03 13.54 5.44
C ASN A 53 3.51 13.06 4.11
N HIS A 54 3.52 11.73 3.95
CA HIS A 54 2.66 11.13 2.94
C HIS A 54 1.29 10.99 3.55
N VAL A 55 0.26 11.22 2.75
CA VAL A 55 -1.12 11.14 3.22
C VAL A 55 -1.92 10.25 2.27
N VAL A 56 -2.92 9.57 2.83
CA VAL A 56 -3.88 8.82 2.04
C VAL A 56 -5.24 9.48 2.17
N ALA A 57 -5.92 9.65 1.06
CA ALA A 57 -7.23 10.28 1.03
C ALA A 57 -8.25 9.32 0.43
N PRO A 58 -9.40 9.14 1.09
CA PRO A 58 -10.46 8.34 0.49
C PRO A 58 -11.06 9.09 -0.70
N MET A 59 -11.35 8.35 -1.76
CA MET A 59 -12.13 8.88 -2.85
C MET A 59 -13.60 8.69 -2.54
N LYS A 60 -14.47 9.41 -3.26
CA LYS A 60 -15.89 9.22 -3.10
C LYS A 60 -16.24 7.79 -3.52
N SER A 61 -16.55 6.97 -2.55
CA SER A 61 -16.66 5.53 -2.74
C SER A 61 -17.72 5.00 -1.79
N MET A 62 -18.32 3.87 -2.18
CA MET A 62 -19.31 3.20 -1.33
C MET A 62 -18.64 2.28 -0.31
N ASN A 63 -17.35 2.05 -0.46
CA ASN A 63 -16.62 1.14 0.43
C ASN A 63 -15.66 1.91 1.30
N ALA A 64 -15.48 1.42 2.53
CA ALA A 64 -14.66 2.09 3.51
C ALA A 64 -13.17 1.99 3.17
N LEU A 65 -12.42 2.99 3.62
CA LEU A 65 -10.96 3.00 3.61
C LEU A 65 -10.52 3.03 5.06
N LEU A 66 -9.68 2.06 5.45
CA LEU A 66 -9.24 1.96 6.84
C LEU A 66 -7.73 2.13 6.93
N VAL A 67 -7.28 2.78 7.98
CA VAL A 67 -5.85 2.88 8.31
C VAL A 67 -5.68 2.28 9.70
N ASN A 68 -4.90 1.21 9.79
CA ASN A 68 -4.68 0.46 11.02
C ASN A 68 -5.99 0.06 11.70
N GLY A 69 -6.98 -0.30 10.88
CA GLY A 69 -8.27 -0.76 11.39
C GLY A 69 -9.30 0.34 11.65
N ASP A 70 -8.92 1.60 11.52
CA ASP A 70 -9.82 2.71 11.74
C ASP A 70 -10.30 3.29 10.43
N GLU A 71 -11.60 3.39 10.25
CA GLU A 71 -12.15 3.98 9.03
C GLU A 71 -11.84 5.47 8.99
N ILE A 72 -11.32 5.93 7.85
CA ILE A 72 -11.03 7.35 7.66
C ILE A 72 -12.00 7.94 6.63
N GLU A 73 -12.37 9.20 6.83
CA GLU A 73 -13.24 9.92 5.90
C GLU A 73 -12.57 11.15 5.33
N ILE A 74 -11.41 11.49 5.86
CA ILE A 74 -10.63 12.63 5.39
C ILE A 74 -9.20 12.20 5.17
N GLU A 75 -8.45 13.08 4.52
CA GLU A 75 -7.02 12.87 4.28
C GLU A 75 -6.29 12.60 5.60
N THR A 76 -5.53 11.53 5.64
CA THR A 76 -4.89 11.04 6.86
C THR A 76 -3.39 10.84 6.65
N PRO A 77 -2.55 11.39 7.51
CA PRO A 77 -1.10 11.17 7.41
C PRO A 77 -0.72 9.72 7.69
N LEU A 78 0.32 9.25 7.01
CA LEU A 78 0.82 7.88 7.16
C LEU A 78 2.17 7.88 7.85
N ASN A 79 2.37 6.88 8.71
CA ASN A 79 3.63 6.64 9.41
C ASN A 79 4.20 5.30 8.98
N GLU A 80 5.48 5.10 9.24
CA GLU A 80 6.15 3.85 8.93
C GLU A 80 5.36 2.66 9.45
N GLY A 81 5.08 1.70 8.56
CA GLY A 81 4.41 0.48 8.94
C GLY A 81 2.89 0.54 8.97
N ASP A 82 2.30 1.70 8.67
CA ASP A 82 0.85 1.80 8.66
C ASP A 82 0.24 0.88 7.62
N GLU A 83 -0.88 0.28 7.97
CA GLU A 83 -1.61 -0.62 7.08
C GLU A 83 -2.89 0.04 6.60
N ILE A 84 -3.06 0.02 5.29
CA ILE A 84 -4.22 0.59 4.62
C ILE A 84 -5.07 -0.58 4.11
N MET A 85 -6.34 -0.60 4.48
CA MET A 85 -7.24 -1.68 4.07
C MET A 85 -8.32 -1.15 3.15
N LEU A 86 -8.46 -1.80 1.99
CA LEU A 86 -9.51 -1.53 1.01
C LEU A 86 -10.14 -2.88 0.66
N GLY A 87 -11.44 -3.02 0.89
CA GLY A 87 -12.06 -4.33 0.73
C GLY A 87 -11.40 -5.33 1.67
N ASP A 88 -10.96 -6.44 1.13
CA ASP A 88 -10.23 -7.46 1.89
C ASP A 88 -8.71 -7.36 1.66
N THR A 89 -8.27 -6.33 0.96
CA THR A 89 -6.87 -6.17 0.60
C THR A 89 -6.17 -5.21 1.55
N VAL A 90 -5.02 -5.63 2.07
CA VAL A 90 -4.20 -4.81 2.97
C VAL A 90 -2.94 -4.40 2.24
N LEU A 91 -2.63 -3.11 2.31
CA LEU A 91 -1.37 -2.56 1.82
C LEU A 91 -0.60 -1.99 3.00
N ARG A 92 0.72 -2.14 2.97
CA ARG A 92 1.57 -1.61 4.02
C ARG A 92 2.40 -0.45 3.48
N PHE A 93 2.40 0.64 4.21
CA PHE A 93 3.18 1.83 3.87
C PHE A 93 4.54 1.77 4.55
N SER A 94 5.59 2.09 3.79
CA SER A 94 6.93 2.16 4.34
C SER A 94 7.67 3.35 3.75
N LEU A 95 8.46 4.01 4.58
CA LEU A 95 9.33 5.11 4.16
C LEU A 95 10.67 4.58 3.66
N GLN A 96 10.95 3.30 3.84
CA GLN A 96 12.23 2.70 3.50
C GLN A 96 12.08 1.79 2.29
N SER A 97 12.99 1.94 1.33
CA SER A 97 13.03 1.01 0.21
C SER A 97 13.36 -0.38 0.72
N SER A 98 12.70 -1.37 0.13
CA SER A 98 13.01 -2.75 0.46
C SER A 98 14.37 -3.11 -0.15
N PRO A 99 15.33 -3.53 0.63
CA PRO A 99 16.66 -3.83 0.09
C PRO A 99 16.72 -5.10 -0.74
N ASN A 100 15.72 -5.94 -0.67
CA ASN A 100 15.77 -7.25 -1.34
C ASN A 100 14.80 -7.38 -2.48
N TYR A 101 14.31 -6.35 -2.88
CA TYR A 101 13.36 -6.42 -3.98
C TYR A 101 13.86 -5.70 -5.16
N THR A 102 14.76 -6.07 -5.29
CA THR A 102 15.23 -5.44 -6.17
C THR A 102 14.67 -5.57 -7.25
N ASN A 103 14.75 -5.83 -6.61
CA ASN A 103 14.35 -5.68 -7.04
C ASN A 103 13.79 -6.08 -7.53
N ALA A 104 13.96 -6.83 -6.90
CA ALA A 104 13.40 -7.12 -7.11
C ALA A 104 12.78 -7.61 -7.32
N LEU A 105 13.06 -8.08 -7.18
CA LEU A 105 12.43 -8.25 -7.27
C LEU A 105 11.99 -8.42 -7.24
N ASN A 106 12.45 -8.84 -6.99
CA ASN A 106 12.07 -8.73 -6.77
C ASN A 106 11.56 -9.04 -6.51
N HIS A 107 11.79 -9.68 -6.12
CA HIS A 107 11.39 -9.76 -5.61
C HIS A 107 10.78 -10.35 -5.37
N ALA A 108 10.93 -10.60 -5.40
CA ALA A 108 10.52 -10.93 -4.79
C ALA A 108 10.29 -11.55 -4.24
N LYS A 109 10.88 -11.85 -3.55
CA LYS A 109 10.83 -12.06 -2.75
C LYS A 109 10.52 -12.18 -1.95
N ILE A 110 11.03 -12.59 -1.35
CA ILE A 110 10.85 -12.43 -0.42
C ILE A 110 10.59 -12.87 0.29
N SER A 111 10.90 -13.24 0.97
CA SER A 111 10.59 -13.08 1.77
C SER A 111 10.52 -13.58 2.48
N SER A 112 10.78 -13.98 2.94
CA SER A 112 10.62 -13.81 3.58
C SER A 112 10.90 -14.30 4.28
N ARG A 113 11.21 -14.73 4.81
CA ARG A 113 11.37 -14.58 5.42
C ARG A 113 11.49 -14.64 5.98
N LYS A 114 11.68 -15.01 6.40
CA LYS A 114 11.70 -14.52 6.79
C LYS A 114 11.75 -14.42 7.28
N ALA A 115 11.85 -15.06 7.67
CA ALA A 115 11.73 -14.30 7.88
C ALA A 115 12.06 -14.42 8.55
N ARG A 116 12.57 -14.67 9.18
CA ARG A 116 12.59 -14.17 9.54
C ARG A 116 13.03 -13.82 9.89
N ASP A 117 13.39 -14.44 10.37
CA ASP A 117 13.49 -13.59 10.45
C ASP A 117 13.82 -13.32 10.78
N ALA A 118 13.73 -13.87 10.89
CA ALA A 118 13.74 -13.01 10.84
C ALA A 118 14.24 -12.80 11.16
N ASN A 119 14.93 -13.06 11.65
CA ASN A 119 15.05 -12.25 11.64
C ASN A 119 15.43 -12.02 11.80
N THR A 120 15.43 -12.63 11.92
CA THR A 120 15.45 -11.91 11.67
C THR A 120 15.90 -11.69 11.85
N MET A 121 15.98 -12.05 11.97
CA MET A 121 16.02 -11.39 11.73
C MET A 121 16.24 -11.22 11.75
N MET A 122 16.31 -11.73 12.02
CA MET A 122 16.10 -11.12 11.63
C MET A 122 16.31 -10.95 11.58
#